data_afd8167315e9f9791e8b4296db8d408f
#
_entry.id   afd8167315e9f9791e8b4296db8d408f
#
_cell.length_a   1.000
_cell.length_b   1.000
_cell.length_c   1.000
_cell.angle_alpha   90.00
_cell.angle_beta   90.00
_cell.angle_gamma   90.00
#
_symmetry.space_group_name_H-M   'P 1'
#
loop_
_entity.id
_entity.type
_entity.pdbx_description
1 polymer ?
#
loop_
_entity_poly.entity_id
_entity_poly.type
_entity_poly.pdbx_seq_one_letter_code
_entity_poly.pdbx_strand_id
1 'polypeptide(L)'
;MRCTAMHDPSSPGLRRFAHLNDCLIRRIGYSGAMRTATIARKTGETDIAVEINLEGTGRYSVSTGIGFLDHMIEQLSRHSLIDVDLKVDGDLHVDQHHTTEDSAIALGEAVAKALGDKAGIRRYGSAYSPMDETLSRVALDISGRPYLVWNSGFSQERLGEMDTELIQHWFHSFAGSAGITLHIETLYGDNNHHICESIFKGLARALRDAVEIDPRKEGAIPSTKGTLG
;
A
#
# COMPACT_ATOMS: atom_id res chain seq x y z
N MET A 1 27.14 25.15 -9.33
CA MET A 1 26.12 26.17 -9.04
C MET A 1 25.47 25.82 -7.70
N ARG A 2 25.60 26.68 -6.69
CA ARG A 2 25.03 26.46 -5.35
C ARG A 2 23.57 26.95 -5.36
N CYS A 3 22.62 26.07 -5.02
CA CYS A 3 21.22 26.46 -4.79
C CYS A 3 21.06 26.85 -3.32
N THR A 4 20.85 28.12 -3.06
CA THR A 4 20.48 28.66 -1.74
C THR A 4 18.95 28.66 -1.63
N ALA A 5 18.41 27.86 -0.71
CA ALA A 5 16.98 27.84 -0.39
C ALA A 5 16.69 28.85 0.72
N MET A 6 15.72 29.74 0.49
CA MET A 6 15.13 30.61 1.52
C MET A 6 14.13 29.80 2.36
N HIS A 7 14.22 29.94 3.67
CA HIS A 7 13.42 29.25 4.66
C HIS A 7 12.28 30.14 5.12
N ASP A 8 11.02 29.66 4.99
CA ASP A 8 9.84 30.26 5.62
C ASP A 8 9.37 29.33 6.78
N PRO A 9 9.28 29.83 8.04
CA PRO A 9 9.11 28.97 9.21
C PRO A 9 7.66 28.78 9.69
N SER A 10 6.62 28.99 8.88
CA SER A 10 5.25 28.92 9.37
C SER A 10 4.39 27.84 8.75
N SER A 11 4.67 26.56 9.02
CA SER A 11 3.70 25.44 9.00
C SER A 11 4.36 24.13 9.43
N PRO A 12 4.03 23.53 10.55
CA PRO A 12 4.55 22.22 10.90
C PRO A 12 3.66 21.12 10.32
N GLY A 13 4.22 20.27 9.46
CA GLY A 13 3.72 18.93 9.15
C GLY A 13 3.60 18.54 7.69
N LEU A 14 3.23 19.42 6.78
CA LEU A 14 2.78 19.01 5.44
C LEU A 14 3.81 19.18 4.29
N ARG A 15 5.06 19.52 4.53
CA ARG A 15 6.04 19.85 3.47
C ARG A 15 7.34 19.04 3.46
N ARG A 16 7.39 17.88 4.09
CA ARG A 16 8.66 17.12 4.15
C ARG A 16 8.98 16.30 2.90
N PHE A 17 8.00 15.94 2.08
CA PHE A 17 8.21 15.04 0.95
C PHE A 17 8.50 15.73 -0.39
N ALA A 18 8.11 16.97 -0.60
CA ALA A 18 8.16 17.63 -1.91
C ALA A 18 9.58 18.00 -2.39
N HIS A 19 10.54 18.26 -1.51
CA HIS A 19 11.80 18.91 -1.94
C HIS A 19 13.00 17.99 -2.17
N LEU A 20 12.99 16.73 -1.70
CA LEU A 20 14.14 15.82 -1.85
C LEU A 20 14.08 14.93 -3.11
N ASN A 21 12.89 14.68 -3.65
CA ASN A 21 12.71 13.78 -4.79
C ASN A 21 12.93 14.43 -6.19
N ASP A 22 12.73 15.74 -6.32
CA ASP A 22 12.85 16.44 -7.63
C ASP A 22 14.24 16.31 -8.25
N CYS A 23 15.27 16.16 -7.43
CA CYS A 23 16.65 16.00 -7.92
C CYS A 23 17.00 14.58 -8.35
N LEU A 24 16.34 13.56 -7.76
CA LEU A 24 16.57 12.14 -8.08
C LEU A 24 15.79 11.71 -9.33
N ILE A 25 14.56 12.20 -9.49
CA ILE A 25 13.67 11.87 -10.62
C ILE A 25 14.22 12.38 -11.95
N ARG A 26 14.87 13.55 -11.96
CA ARG A 26 15.55 14.09 -13.16
C ARG A 26 16.72 13.24 -13.66
N ARG A 27 17.27 12.34 -12.83
CA ARG A 27 18.36 11.44 -13.23
C ARG A 27 17.89 10.20 -14.00
N ILE A 28 16.61 9.84 -13.93
CA ILE A 28 16.03 8.64 -14.58
C ILE A 28 15.21 8.99 -15.84
N GLY A 29 15.15 10.26 -16.26
CA GLY A 29 14.41 10.67 -17.46
C GLY A 29 12.89 10.60 -17.35
N TYR A 30 12.32 10.46 -16.14
CA TYR A 30 10.89 10.49 -15.93
C TYR A 30 10.41 11.95 -15.86
N SER A 31 9.64 12.40 -16.86
CA SER A 31 9.06 13.74 -16.94
C SER A 31 7.59 13.79 -16.48
N GLY A 32 7.07 12.73 -15.86
CA GLY A 32 5.70 12.64 -15.37
C GLY A 32 5.50 13.35 -14.03
N ALA A 33 4.28 13.83 -13.77
CA ALA A 33 3.89 14.32 -12.45
C ALA A 33 4.01 13.21 -11.40
N MET A 34 4.42 13.56 -10.18
CA MET A 34 4.47 12.60 -9.06
C MET A 34 3.05 12.11 -8.74
N ARG A 35 2.86 10.80 -8.71
CA ARG A 35 1.58 10.17 -8.35
C ARG A 35 1.49 10.04 -6.84
N THR A 36 1.02 11.12 -6.21
CA THR A 36 0.82 11.21 -4.77
C THR A 36 -0.65 11.35 -4.43
N ALA A 37 -1.04 10.91 -3.24
CA ALA A 37 -2.38 11.14 -2.73
C ALA A 37 -2.37 11.35 -1.22
N THR A 38 -3.30 12.18 -0.76
CA THR A 38 -3.61 12.36 0.66
C THR A 38 -5.09 12.06 0.85
N ILE A 39 -5.41 11.25 1.85
CA ILE A 39 -6.76 10.95 2.32
C ILE A 39 -6.84 11.35 3.79
N ALA A 40 -7.91 12.03 4.14
CA ALA A 40 -8.33 12.25 5.52
C ALA A 40 -9.74 11.69 5.66
N ARG A 41 -9.92 10.75 6.59
CA ARG A 41 -11.19 10.07 6.83
C ARG A 41 -11.49 10.09 8.32
N LYS A 42 -12.67 10.61 8.67
CA LYS A 42 -13.12 10.68 10.05
C LYS A 42 -14.53 10.10 10.18
N THR A 43 -14.69 9.20 11.11
CA THR A 43 -15.97 8.58 11.49
C THR A 43 -16.23 8.80 12.99
N GLY A 44 -17.21 8.12 13.56
CA GLY A 44 -17.37 8.05 15.01
C GLY A 44 -16.39 7.09 15.70
N GLU A 45 -15.71 6.23 14.92
CA GLU A 45 -14.87 5.13 15.38
C GLU A 45 -13.39 5.40 15.14
N THR A 46 -13.06 6.11 14.06
CA THR A 46 -11.66 6.36 13.65
C THR A 46 -11.44 7.77 13.12
N ASP A 47 -10.22 8.30 13.32
CA ASP A 47 -9.71 9.53 12.68
C ASP A 47 -8.39 9.20 11.98
N ILE A 48 -8.37 9.26 10.64
CA ILE A 48 -7.29 8.73 9.81
C ILE A 48 -6.75 9.81 8.89
N ALA A 49 -5.42 9.91 8.84
CA ALA A 49 -4.70 10.66 7.84
C ALA A 49 -3.68 9.73 7.17
N VAL A 50 -3.71 9.66 5.84
CA VAL A 50 -2.73 8.92 5.05
C VAL A 50 -2.22 9.76 3.89
N GLU A 51 -0.92 9.73 3.67
CA GLU A 51 -0.24 10.29 2.50
C GLU A 51 0.63 9.21 1.87
N ILE A 52 0.54 9.06 0.55
CA ILE A 52 1.38 8.12 -0.20
C ILE A 52 2.06 8.79 -1.40
N ASN A 53 3.19 8.19 -1.81
CA ASN A 53 3.88 8.52 -3.05
C ASN A 53 4.27 7.24 -3.78
N LEU A 54 3.68 6.99 -4.96
CA LEU A 54 3.95 5.79 -5.76
C LEU A 54 5.36 5.79 -6.37
N GLU A 55 5.99 6.96 -6.57
CA GLU A 55 7.39 7.13 -6.97
C GLU A 55 8.34 7.27 -5.78
N GLY A 56 7.99 6.68 -4.64
CA GLY A 56 8.77 6.75 -3.42
C GLY A 56 10.03 5.89 -3.42
N THR A 57 10.59 5.74 -2.25
CA THR A 57 11.77 4.91 -1.96
C THR A 57 11.51 3.92 -0.82
N GLY A 58 10.24 3.72 -0.43
CA GLY A 58 9.82 2.87 0.67
C GLY A 58 10.10 3.48 2.04
N ARG A 59 9.93 4.80 2.16
CA ARG A 59 9.95 5.49 3.45
C ARG A 59 8.58 5.38 4.09
N TYR A 60 8.56 5.16 5.38
CA TYR A 60 7.32 5.01 6.12
C TYR A 60 7.33 5.75 7.45
N SER A 61 6.13 6.13 7.86
CA SER A 61 5.78 6.60 9.21
C SER A 61 4.38 6.04 9.47
N VAL A 62 4.28 4.99 10.27
CA VAL A 62 3.02 4.27 10.49
C VAL A 62 2.70 4.25 11.98
N SER A 63 1.48 4.61 12.33
CA SER A 63 0.98 4.59 13.70
C SER A 63 -0.52 4.32 13.70
N THR A 64 -0.91 3.06 13.90
CA THR A 64 -2.31 2.64 14.03
C THR A 64 -2.69 2.34 15.48
N GLY A 65 -1.69 2.23 16.36
CA GLY A 65 -1.86 1.75 17.74
C GLY A 65 -1.89 0.21 17.85
N ILE A 66 -1.78 -0.52 16.73
CA ILE A 66 -1.70 -1.98 16.66
C ILE A 66 -0.30 -2.34 16.14
N GLY A 67 0.63 -2.66 17.03
CA GLY A 67 2.05 -2.80 16.68
C GLY A 67 2.33 -3.83 15.58
N PHE A 68 1.57 -4.92 15.51
CA PHE A 68 1.74 -5.92 14.45
C PHE A 68 1.25 -5.38 13.09
N LEU A 69 0.15 -4.63 13.06
CA LEU A 69 -0.36 -4.00 11.84
C LEU A 69 0.61 -2.91 11.35
N ASP A 70 1.14 -2.10 12.26
CA ASP A 70 2.16 -1.09 11.93
C ASP A 70 3.34 -1.77 11.21
N HIS A 71 3.88 -2.84 11.80
CA HIS A 71 4.96 -3.61 11.20
C HIS A 71 4.61 -4.15 9.80
N MET A 72 3.39 -4.66 9.59
CA MET A 72 2.96 -5.17 8.29
C MET A 72 2.85 -4.06 7.22
N ILE A 73 2.33 -2.89 7.58
CA ILE A 73 2.25 -1.74 6.66
C ILE A 73 3.64 -1.16 6.36
N GLU A 74 4.57 -1.18 7.32
CA GLU A 74 5.97 -0.86 7.09
C GLU A 74 6.63 -1.80 6.07
N GLN A 75 6.36 -3.13 6.16
CA GLN A 75 6.81 -4.10 5.16
C GLN A 75 6.20 -3.80 3.78
N LEU A 76 4.91 -3.45 3.73
CA LEU A 76 4.25 -3.06 2.50
C LEU A 76 4.96 -1.86 1.86
N SER A 77 5.18 -0.78 2.60
CA SER A 77 5.88 0.41 2.11
C SER A 77 7.30 0.07 1.65
N ARG A 78 8.07 -0.60 2.51
CA ARG A 78 9.49 -0.88 2.27
C ARG A 78 9.73 -1.69 1.00
N HIS A 79 8.92 -2.71 0.76
CA HIS A 79 9.09 -3.64 -0.35
C HIS A 79 8.39 -3.20 -1.64
N SER A 80 7.36 -2.38 -1.55
CA SER A 80 6.73 -1.76 -2.72
C SER A 80 7.49 -0.54 -3.24
N LEU A 81 8.36 0.05 -2.43
CA LEU A 81 8.98 1.37 -2.64
C LEU A 81 7.97 2.53 -2.66
N ILE A 82 6.73 2.31 -2.30
CA ILE A 82 5.73 3.35 -2.09
C ILE A 82 6.04 4.01 -0.74
N ASP A 83 6.23 5.33 -0.71
CA ASP A 83 6.31 6.03 0.56
C ASP A 83 4.92 6.10 1.20
N VAL A 84 4.84 5.84 2.51
CA VAL A 84 3.58 5.81 3.28
C VAL A 84 3.75 6.60 4.57
N ASP A 85 2.92 7.62 4.79
CA ASP A 85 2.72 8.25 6.09
C ASP A 85 1.26 7.99 6.49
N LEU A 86 1.06 7.17 7.52
CA LEU A 86 -0.26 6.74 8.00
C LEU A 86 -0.39 6.95 9.49
N LYS A 87 -1.39 7.72 9.89
CA LYS A 87 -1.78 7.88 11.27
C LYS A 87 -3.25 7.53 11.45
N VAL A 88 -3.53 6.68 12.41
CA VAL A 88 -4.89 6.27 12.80
C VAL A 88 -5.06 6.50 14.30
N ASP A 89 -6.12 7.19 14.67
CA ASP A 89 -6.64 7.28 16.04
C ASP A 89 -8.01 6.56 16.05
N GLY A 90 -8.03 5.33 16.53
CA GLY A 90 -9.20 4.45 16.51
C GLY A 90 -9.66 4.07 17.91
N ASP A 91 -10.86 3.54 18.00
CA ASP A 91 -11.54 3.12 19.23
C ASP A 91 -11.04 1.77 19.78
N LEU A 92 -9.71 1.60 19.90
CA LEU A 92 -9.04 0.37 20.36
C LEU A 92 -9.52 -0.15 21.72
N HIS A 93 -10.25 0.69 22.49
CA HIS A 93 -10.90 0.28 23.73
C HIS A 93 -12.11 -0.65 23.50
N VAL A 94 -12.67 -0.68 22.29
CA VAL A 94 -13.69 -1.63 21.84
C VAL A 94 -13.02 -2.92 21.40
N ASP A 95 -12.29 -2.85 20.27
CA ASP A 95 -11.41 -3.88 19.75
C ASP A 95 -10.51 -3.29 18.63
N GLN A 96 -9.86 -4.15 17.85
CA GLN A 96 -8.97 -3.73 16.77
C GLN A 96 -9.63 -3.71 15.39
N HIS A 97 -10.93 -4.08 15.30
CA HIS A 97 -11.62 -4.27 14.01
C HIS A 97 -11.71 -2.98 13.20
N HIS A 98 -12.32 -1.94 13.76
CA HIS A 98 -12.53 -0.67 13.06
C HIS A 98 -11.21 -0.02 12.63
N THR A 99 -10.19 -0.04 13.50
CA THR A 99 -8.86 0.48 13.19
C THR A 99 -8.22 -0.27 12.02
N THR A 100 -8.32 -1.60 12.02
CA THR A 100 -7.76 -2.47 10.97
C THR A 100 -8.49 -2.24 9.64
N GLU A 101 -9.80 -2.26 9.64
CA GLU A 101 -10.63 -2.07 8.44
C GLU A 101 -10.41 -0.69 7.82
N ASP A 102 -10.57 0.35 8.62
CA ASP A 102 -10.53 1.73 8.16
C ASP A 102 -9.14 2.16 7.69
N SER A 103 -8.07 1.64 8.30
CA SER A 103 -6.69 1.84 7.82
C SER A 103 -6.50 1.24 6.42
N ALA A 104 -7.06 0.05 6.17
CA ALA A 104 -7.02 -0.60 4.87
C ALA A 104 -7.83 0.16 3.81
N ILE A 105 -9.03 0.63 4.18
CA ILE A 105 -9.88 1.47 3.31
C ILE A 105 -9.14 2.75 2.92
N ALA A 106 -8.63 3.49 3.88
CA ALA A 106 -7.96 4.76 3.62
C ALA A 106 -6.70 4.59 2.76
N LEU A 107 -5.90 3.53 3.02
CA LEU A 107 -4.72 3.22 2.23
C LEU A 107 -5.09 2.78 0.80
N GLY A 108 -6.14 1.97 0.64
CA GLY A 108 -6.67 1.57 -0.66
C GLY A 108 -7.18 2.75 -1.49
N GLU A 109 -7.96 3.65 -0.87
CA GLU A 109 -8.41 4.90 -1.48
C GLU A 109 -7.23 5.79 -1.91
N ALA A 110 -6.18 5.88 -1.08
CA ALA A 110 -4.98 6.63 -1.43
C ALA A 110 -4.29 6.05 -2.66
N VAL A 111 -4.15 4.72 -2.75
CA VAL A 111 -3.59 4.03 -3.92
C VAL A 111 -4.44 4.31 -5.16
N ALA A 112 -5.76 4.13 -5.08
CA ALA A 112 -6.68 4.41 -6.21
C ALA A 112 -6.58 5.86 -6.68
N LYS A 113 -6.54 6.81 -5.75
CA LYS A 113 -6.43 8.25 -6.05
C LYS A 113 -5.08 8.61 -6.68
N ALA A 114 -3.99 8.06 -6.18
CA ALA A 114 -2.65 8.31 -6.73
C ALA A 114 -2.47 7.70 -8.12
N LEU A 115 -3.13 6.59 -8.43
CA LEU A 115 -3.13 5.97 -9.76
C LEU A 115 -3.88 6.80 -10.81
N GLY A 116 -4.81 7.65 -10.41
CA GLY A 116 -5.59 8.47 -11.32
C GLY A 116 -6.32 7.65 -12.39
N ASP A 117 -6.10 8.00 -13.66
CA ASP A 117 -6.69 7.31 -14.82
C ASP A 117 -6.02 5.98 -15.18
N LYS A 118 -4.97 5.61 -14.45
CA LYS A 118 -4.19 4.38 -14.65
C LYS A 118 -3.48 4.31 -16.00
N ALA A 119 -3.22 5.46 -16.63
CA ALA A 119 -2.55 5.52 -17.92
C ALA A 119 -1.09 5.08 -17.79
N GLY A 120 -0.62 4.29 -18.76
CA GLY A 120 0.77 3.86 -18.88
C GLY A 120 1.25 2.82 -17.85
N ILE A 121 0.46 2.44 -16.84
CA ILE A 121 0.90 1.46 -15.84
C ILE A 121 1.05 0.05 -16.42
N ARG A 122 1.84 -0.81 -15.76
CA ARG A 122 1.90 -2.25 -16.11
C ARG A 122 0.58 -2.95 -15.86
N ARG A 123 -0.17 -2.54 -14.83
CA ARG A 123 -1.49 -3.04 -14.45
C ARG A 123 -1.48 -4.36 -13.68
N TYR A 124 -0.69 -5.34 -14.13
CA TYR A 124 -0.57 -6.65 -13.49
C TYR A 124 0.73 -6.75 -12.72
N GLY A 125 0.67 -7.39 -11.57
CA GLY A 125 1.85 -7.74 -10.80
C GLY A 125 1.66 -9.07 -10.09
N SER A 126 2.76 -9.78 -9.89
CA SER A 126 2.76 -11.03 -9.12
C SER A 126 4.11 -11.26 -8.45
N ALA A 127 4.07 -11.92 -7.30
CA ALA A 127 5.28 -12.27 -6.58
C ALA A 127 5.13 -13.61 -5.87
N TYR A 128 6.20 -14.42 -5.91
CA TYR A 128 6.47 -15.42 -4.90
C TYR A 128 7.29 -14.75 -3.79
N SER A 129 6.87 -14.92 -2.55
CA SER A 129 7.49 -14.30 -1.38
C SER A 129 7.91 -15.37 -0.38
N PRO A 130 9.18 -15.80 -0.42
CA PRO A 130 9.70 -16.72 0.58
C PRO A 130 10.02 -15.97 1.88
N MET A 131 9.79 -16.60 3.00
CA MET A 131 10.25 -16.18 4.33
C MET A 131 10.56 -17.42 5.14
N ASP A 132 11.85 -17.74 5.24
CA ASP A 132 12.37 -18.98 5.84
C ASP A 132 11.64 -20.24 5.31
N GLU A 133 10.86 -20.93 6.14
CA GLU A 133 10.10 -22.13 5.80
C GLU A 133 8.80 -21.86 5.04
N THR A 134 8.40 -20.57 4.93
CA THR A 134 7.12 -20.17 4.35
C THR A 134 7.29 -19.70 2.91
N LEU A 135 6.35 -20.04 2.07
CA LEU A 135 6.22 -19.48 0.72
C LEU A 135 4.78 -19.07 0.43
N SER A 136 4.59 -17.78 0.13
CA SER A 136 3.32 -17.26 -0.36
C SER A 136 3.41 -16.81 -1.81
N ARG A 137 2.27 -16.86 -2.51
CA ARG A 137 2.09 -16.33 -3.85
C ARG A 137 1.02 -15.25 -3.83
N VAL A 138 1.32 -14.10 -4.43
CA VAL A 138 0.39 -12.99 -4.58
C VAL A 138 0.34 -12.57 -6.04
N ALA A 139 -0.86 -12.36 -6.58
CA ALA A 139 -1.08 -11.82 -7.92
C ALA A 139 -2.22 -10.80 -7.88
N LEU A 140 -2.06 -9.69 -8.62
CA LEU A 140 -3.08 -8.65 -8.68
C LEU A 140 -3.27 -8.07 -10.08
N ASP A 141 -4.47 -7.54 -10.32
CA ASP A 141 -4.86 -6.75 -11.50
C ASP A 141 -5.48 -5.43 -11.02
N ILE A 142 -4.90 -4.31 -11.41
CA ILE A 142 -5.48 -2.97 -11.19
C ILE A 142 -6.62 -2.76 -12.19
N SER A 143 -7.69 -3.54 -11.99
CA SER A 143 -8.77 -3.69 -12.97
C SER A 143 -9.91 -2.68 -12.81
N GLY A 144 -10.00 -1.97 -11.68
CA GLY A 144 -11.20 -1.23 -11.28
C GLY A 144 -12.36 -2.12 -10.80
N ARG A 145 -12.17 -3.44 -10.74
CA ARG A 145 -13.15 -4.42 -10.25
C ARG A 145 -12.59 -5.10 -9.00
N PRO A 146 -13.02 -4.66 -7.81
CA PRO A 146 -12.51 -5.20 -6.55
C PRO A 146 -12.92 -6.67 -6.38
N TYR A 147 -11.97 -7.51 -6.04
CA TYR A 147 -12.21 -8.90 -5.68
C TYR A 147 -11.03 -9.46 -4.90
N LEU A 148 -11.28 -10.18 -3.82
CA LEU A 148 -10.25 -10.92 -3.09
C LEU A 148 -10.48 -12.42 -3.22
N VAL A 149 -9.46 -13.15 -3.67
CA VAL A 149 -9.34 -14.60 -3.48
C VAL A 149 -8.32 -14.83 -2.37
N TRP A 150 -8.76 -15.46 -1.29
CA TRP A 150 -7.96 -15.75 -0.12
C TRP A 150 -7.84 -17.26 0.09
N ASN A 151 -6.63 -17.78 -0.09
CA ASN A 151 -6.30 -19.20 0.15
C ASN A 151 -5.09 -19.28 1.10
N SER A 152 -5.30 -18.81 2.31
CA SER A 152 -4.33 -18.83 3.40
C SER A 152 -5.06 -19.05 4.72
N GLY A 153 -4.36 -19.50 5.73
CA GLY A 153 -4.90 -19.71 7.06
C GLY A 153 -3.84 -19.60 8.13
N PHE A 154 -4.29 -19.39 9.35
CA PHE A 154 -3.44 -19.28 10.53
C PHE A 154 -3.83 -20.36 11.52
N SER A 155 -2.84 -20.99 12.15
CA SER A 155 -3.05 -22.01 13.17
C SER A 155 -3.23 -21.46 14.59
N GLN A 156 -2.99 -20.14 14.75
CA GLN A 156 -3.16 -19.43 16.02
C GLN A 156 -4.15 -18.30 15.84
N GLU A 157 -4.90 -17.98 16.90
CA GLU A 157 -5.91 -16.94 16.91
C GLU A 157 -5.30 -15.52 16.89
N ARG A 158 -4.04 -15.37 17.32
CA ARG A 158 -3.37 -14.07 17.46
C ARG A 158 -1.93 -14.07 16.97
N LEU A 159 -1.52 -12.89 16.47
CA LEU A 159 -0.14 -12.52 16.21
C LEU A 159 0.19 -11.25 17.00
N GLY A 160 1.02 -11.41 18.05
CA GLY A 160 1.13 -10.38 19.08
C GLY A 160 -0.24 -10.20 19.76
N GLU A 161 -0.78 -9.00 19.72
CA GLU A 161 -2.12 -8.69 20.25
C GLU A 161 -3.20 -8.64 19.16
N MET A 162 -2.84 -8.79 17.87
CA MET A 162 -3.75 -8.71 16.73
C MET A 162 -4.39 -10.07 16.45
N ASP A 163 -5.74 -10.09 16.34
CA ASP A 163 -6.48 -11.29 15.95
C ASP A 163 -6.23 -11.63 14.49
N THR A 164 -5.95 -12.90 14.17
CA THR A 164 -5.55 -13.33 12.82
C THR A 164 -6.68 -13.22 11.80
N GLU A 165 -7.95 -13.25 12.22
CA GLU A 165 -9.09 -13.02 11.32
C GLU A 165 -9.08 -11.62 10.69
N LEU A 166 -8.54 -10.62 11.39
CA LEU A 166 -8.43 -9.25 10.91
C LEU A 166 -7.44 -9.11 9.75
N ILE A 167 -6.54 -10.06 9.57
CA ILE A 167 -5.57 -10.02 8.47
C ILE A 167 -6.29 -10.19 7.12
N GLN A 168 -7.13 -11.23 6.98
CA GLN A 168 -7.94 -11.40 5.77
C GLN A 168 -8.87 -10.21 5.55
N HIS A 169 -9.45 -9.69 6.62
CA HIS A 169 -10.36 -8.55 6.57
C HIS A 169 -9.64 -7.28 6.07
N TRP A 170 -8.41 -7.03 6.52
CA TRP A 170 -7.58 -5.94 6.02
C TRP A 170 -7.37 -6.03 4.50
N PHE A 171 -6.99 -7.20 3.98
CA PHE A 171 -6.78 -7.42 2.54
C PHE A 171 -8.08 -7.25 1.74
N HIS A 172 -9.22 -7.68 2.29
CA HIS A 172 -10.53 -7.49 1.67
C HIS A 172 -10.86 -6.01 1.51
N SER A 173 -10.72 -5.24 2.59
CA SER A 173 -11.03 -3.80 2.63
C SER A 173 -10.07 -3.00 1.76
N PHE A 174 -8.77 -3.35 1.76
CA PHE A 174 -7.77 -2.75 0.88
C PHE A 174 -8.08 -3.03 -0.60
N ALA A 175 -8.33 -4.27 -0.98
CA ALA A 175 -8.64 -4.63 -2.36
C ALA A 175 -9.93 -3.94 -2.85
N GLY A 176 -10.93 -3.84 -1.96
CA GLY A 176 -12.19 -3.14 -2.18
C GLY A 176 -11.97 -1.68 -2.55
N SER A 177 -11.26 -0.96 -1.70
CA SER A 177 -11.05 0.48 -1.81
C SER A 177 -10.03 0.86 -2.88
N ALA A 178 -9.00 0.03 -3.10
CA ALA A 178 -8.04 0.23 -4.19
C ALA A 178 -8.60 -0.12 -5.57
N GLY A 179 -9.76 -0.79 -5.65
CA GLY A 179 -10.36 -1.23 -6.91
C GLY A 179 -9.53 -2.28 -7.64
N ILE A 180 -8.93 -3.22 -6.90
CA ILE A 180 -8.06 -4.26 -7.46
C ILE A 180 -8.67 -5.65 -7.32
N THR A 181 -8.37 -6.52 -8.28
CA THR A 181 -8.54 -7.96 -8.12
C THR A 181 -7.26 -8.51 -7.53
N LEU A 182 -7.34 -9.16 -6.35
CA LEU A 182 -6.20 -9.63 -5.57
C LEU A 182 -6.35 -11.12 -5.25
N HIS A 183 -5.34 -11.90 -5.59
CA HIS A 183 -5.26 -13.32 -5.27
C HIS A 183 -4.09 -13.57 -4.34
N ILE A 184 -4.35 -14.23 -3.22
CA ILE A 184 -3.37 -14.57 -2.19
C ILE A 184 -3.46 -16.06 -1.90
N GLU A 185 -2.31 -16.72 -1.89
CA GLU A 185 -2.19 -18.13 -1.52
C GLU A 185 -0.89 -18.37 -0.74
N THR A 186 -1.01 -19.00 0.43
CA THR A 186 0.13 -19.60 1.12
C THR A 186 0.29 -21.03 0.62
N LEU A 187 1.41 -21.31 -0.04
CA LEU A 187 1.70 -22.63 -0.61
C LEU A 187 2.11 -23.61 0.47
N TYR A 188 2.91 -23.13 1.42
CA TYR A 188 3.33 -23.86 2.63
C TYR A 188 3.94 -22.88 3.63
N GLY A 189 3.96 -23.26 4.91
CA GLY A 189 4.52 -22.50 6.03
C GLY A 189 3.89 -22.92 7.34
N ASP A 190 4.65 -22.86 8.43
CA ASP A 190 4.23 -23.28 9.76
C ASP A 190 4.16 -22.11 10.75
N ASN A 191 5.01 -21.09 10.59
CA ASN A 191 5.03 -19.92 11.45
C ASN A 191 4.04 -18.87 10.97
N ASN A 192 3.03 -18.57 11.78
CA ASN A 192 1.96 -17.62 11.38
C ASN A 192 2.47 -16.20 11.13
N HIS A 193 3.51 -15.73 11.86
CA HIS A 193 4.16 -14.45 11.59
C HIS A 193 4.78 -14.45 10.18
N HIS A 194 5.54 -15.51 9.85
CA HIS A 194 6.16 -15.65 8.53
C HIS A 194 5.11 -15.75 7.42
N ILE A 195 3.99 -16.45 7.66
CA ILE A 195 2.88 -16.50 6.72
C ILE A 195 2.33 -15.11 6.45
N CYS A 196 1.98 -14.37 7.51
CA CYS A 196 1.43 -13.03 7.37
C CYS A 196 2.40 -12.07 6.68
N GLU A 197 3.63 -12.00 7.15
CA GLU A 197 4.63 -11.08 6.60
C GLU A 197 5.01 -11.44 5.16
N SER A 198 5.09 -12.74 4.81
CA SER A 198 5.32 -13.15 3.42
C SER A 198 4.20 -12.70 2.48
N ILE A 199 2.95 -12.71 2.95
CA ILE A 199 1.80 -12.20 2.17
C ILE A 199 1.91 -10.69 1.98
N PHE A 200 2.21 -9.90 3.03
CA PHE A 200 2.38 -8.45 2.90
C PHE A 200 3.55 -8.07 1.98
N LYS A 201 4.68 -8.77 2.09
CA LYS A 201 5.83 -8.60 1.17
C LYS A 201 5.47 -9.01 -0.27
N GLY A 202 4.67 -10.07 -0.42
CA GLY A 202 4.15 -10.51 -1.71
C GLY A 202 3.25 -9.46 -2.35
N LEU A 203 2.29 -8.89 -1.59
CA LEU A 203 1.47 -7.77 -2.04
C LEU A 203 2.33 -6.56 -2.42
N ALA A 204 3.29 -6.20 -1.57
CA ALA A 204 4.17 -5.07 -1.81
C ALA A 204 4.90 -5.18 -3.15
N ARG A 205 5.51 -6.33 -3.43
CA ARG A 205 6.25 -6.58 -4.67
C ARG A 205 5.34 -6.63 -5.89
N ALA A 206 4.19 -7.29 -5.77
CA ALA A 206 3.20 -7.35 -6.84
C ALA A 206 2.63 -5.94 -7.14
N LEU A 207 2.35 -5.15 -6.10
CA LEU A 207 1.86 -3.78 -6.26
C LEU A 207 2.92 -2.88 -6.92
N ARG A 208 4.19 -2.98 -6.50
CA ARG A 208 5.30 -2.27 -7.14
C ARG A 208 5.35 -2.52 -8.63
N ASP A 209 5.30 -3.79 -9.04
CA ASP A 209 5.33 -4.14 -10.46
C ASP A 209 4.10 -3.60 -11.21
N ALA A 210 2.91 -3.68 -10.61
CA ALA A 210 1.66 -3.29 -11.26
C ALA A 210 1.53 -1.78 -11.46
N VAL A 211 2.01 -0.96 -10.49
CA VAL A 211 1.93 0.52 -10.56
C VAL A 211 3.02 1.12 -11.44
N GLU A 212 4.07 0.37 -11.77
CA GLU A 212 5.20 0.87 -12.54
C GLU A 212 4.77 1.30 -13.94
N ILE A 213 5.28 2.43 -14.41
CA ILE A 213 5.02 2.91 -15.76
C ILE A 213 5.80 2.07 -16.77
N ASP A 214 5.09 1.53 -17.76
CA ASP A 214 5.70 0.83 -18.88
C ASP A 214 5.93 1.83 -20.03
N PRO A 215 7.20 2.19 -20.33
CA PRO A 215 7.49 3.18 -21.37
C PRO A 215 7.01 2.75 -22.77
N ARG A 216 6.79 1.45 -22.98
CA ARG A 216 6.31 0.93 -24.28
C ARG A 216 4.81 1.17 -24.49
N LYS A 217 4.08 1.57 -23.46
CA LYS A 217 2.63 1.88 -23.54
C LYS A 217 2.37 3.34 -23.92
N GLU A 218 3.39 4.21 -23.90
CA GLU A 218 3.29 5.61 -24.31
C GLU A 218 2.11 6.36 -23.65
N GLY A 219 1.81 6.03 -22.38
CA GLY A 219 0.68 6.61 -21.63
C GLY A 219 -0.69 6.02 -21.97
N ALA A 220 -0.80 4.99 -22.81
CA ALA A 220 -2.08 4.36 -23.10
C ALA A 220 -2.64 3.63 -21.86
N ILE A 221 -3.97 3.66 -21.69
CA ILE A 221 -4.65 2.86 -20.68
C ILE A 221 -4.52 1.38 -21.06
N PRO A 222 -4.00 0.51 -20.18
CA PRO A 222 -3.72 -0.90 -20.49
C PRO A 222 -5.00 -1.76 -20.51
N SER A 223 -5.94 -1.41 -21.40
CA SER A 223 -7.22 -2.09 -21.54
C SER A 223 -7.72 -2.00 -22.98
N THR A 224 -8.19 -3.11 -23.54
CA THR A 224 -8.85 -3.13 -24.85
C THR A 224 -10.19 -2.37 -24.87
N LYS A 225 -10.74 -2.06 -23.67
CA LYS A 225 -11.96 -1.27 -23.51
C LYS A 225 -11.68 0.25 -23.47
N GLY A 226 -10.40 0.67 -23.41
CA GLY A 226 -10.00 2.06 -23.27
C GLY A 226 -10.22 2.66 -21.86
N THR A 227 -10.73 1.88 -20.92
CA THR A 227 -10.97 2.28 -19.52
C THR A 227 -10.62 1.16 -18.55
N LEU A 228 -10.34 1.52 -17.28
CA LEU A 228 -10.17 0.64 -16.13
C LEU A 228 -11.02 1.16 -14.97
N GLY A 229 -12.18 0.56 -14.78
CA GLY A 229 -13.20 0.94 -13.79
C GLY A 229 -14.40 1.51 -14.41
#